data_5c4e86ee6138584b52494187f71ed6ea
#
_entry.id   5c4e86ee6138584b52494187f71ed6ea
#
_cell.length_a   1.000
_cell.length_b   1.000
_cell.length_c   1.000
_cell.angle_alpha   90.00
_cell.angle_beta   90.00
_cell.angle_gamma   90.00
#
_symmetry.space_group_name_H-M   'P 1'
#
loop_
_entity.id
_entity.type
_entity.pdbx_description
1 polymer ?
#
loop_
_entity_poly.entity_id
_entity_poly.type
_entity_poly.pdbx_seq_one_letter_code
_entity_poly.pdbx_strand_id
1 'polypeptide(L)'
;MTNLFDLSGKIALVTGSSRGIGASIARLLAEQGAHVILSSRKADACEQVAKEILEAGGSAEVMACHIGEMEQIEHIFTAIREKHGRLDILVNN
;
A
#
# COMPACT_ATOMS: atom_id res chain seq x y z
N MET A 1 15.37 0.07 -20.96
CA MET A 1 16.27 0.13 -19.80
C MET A 1 15.84 -0.86 -18.75
N THR A 2 16.76 -1.63 -18.22
CA THR A 2 16.44 -2.58 -17.18
C THR A 2 16.21 -1.83 -15.87
N ASN A 3 15.08 -2.07 -15.24
CA ASN A 3 14.79 -1.49 -13.93
C ASN A 3 15.42 -2.38 -12.86
N LEU A 4 16.39 -1.83 -12.13
CA LEU A 4 17.10 -2.56 -11.08
C LEU A 4 16.21 -2.90 -9.88
N PHE A 5 15.10 -2.17 -9.74
CA PHE A 5 14.18 -2.33 -8.61
C PHE A 5 12.78 -2.74 -9.09
N ASP A 6 12.75 -3.67 -10.04
CA ASP A 6 11.48 -4.16 -10.56
C ASP A 6 10.73 -4.96 -9.49
N LEU A 7 9.60 -4.41 -9.04
CA LEU A 7 8.74 -5.01 -8.03
C LEU A 7 7.44 -5.56 -8.62
N SER A 8 7.44 -5.81 -9.92
CA SER A 8 6.27 -6.35 -10.59
C SER A 8 5.81 -7.64 -9.92
N GLY A 9 4.52 -7.74 -9.64
CA GLY A 9 3.94 -8.89 -8.98
C GLY A 9 4.09 -8.92 -7.46
N LYS A 10 4.77 -7.95 -6.88
CA LYS A 10 4.91 -7.86 -5.42
C LYS A 10 3.72 -7.15 -4.80
N ILE A 11 3.34 -7.60 -3.62
CA ILE A 11 2.26 -6.99 -2.83
C ILE A 11 2.89 -6.23 -1.67
N ALA A 12 2.62 -4.95 -1.58
CA ALA A 12 3.20 -4.09 -0.54
C ALA A 12 2.10 -3.46 0.30
N LEU A 13 2.28 -3.47 1.60
CA LEU A 13 1.40 -2.76 2.54
C LEU A 13 2.19 -1.59 3.12
N VAL A 14 1.65 -0.38 3.00
CA VAL A 14 2.25 0.82 3.57
C VAL A 14 1.27 1.40 4.58
N THR A 15 1.63 1.37 5.85
CA THR A 15 0.82 1.97 6.90
C THR A 15 1.15 3.45 7.02
N GLY A 16 0.20 4.26 7.49
CA GLY A 16 0.38 5.70 7.56
C GLY A 16 0.59 6.35 6.21
N SER A 17 -0.04 5.81 5.16
CA SER A 17 0.21 6.20 3.77
C SER A 17 -0.67 7.34 3.26
N SER A 18 -1.41 8.02 4.14
CA SER A 18 -2.30 9.09 3.71
C SER A 18 -1.55 10.38 3.33
N ARG A 19 -0.34 10.57 3.80
CA ARG A 19 0.46 11.77 3.50
C ARG A 19 1.91 11.58 3.89
N GLY A 20 2.74 12.58 3.53
CA GLY A 20 4.14 12.65 3.97
C GLY A 20 4.98 11.50 3.44
N ILE A 21 5.84 10.99 4.30
CA ILE A 21 6.81 9.95 3.95
C ILE A 21 6.11 8.66 3.49
N GLY A 22 5.04 8.27 4.19
CA GLY A 22 4.29 7.07 3.83
C GLY A 22 3.71 7.15 2.42
N ALA A 23 3.11 8.29 2.08
CA ALA A 23 2.55 8.49 0.74
C ALA A 23 3.65 8.47 -0.33
N SER A 24 4.80 9.10 -0.03
CA SER A 24 5.93 9.12 -0.97
C SER A 24 6.48 7.73 -1.22
N ILE A 25 6.61 6.92 -0.16
CA ILE A 25 7.07 5.54 -0.28
C ILE A 25 6.08 4.73 -1.12
N ALA A 26 4.78 4.91 -0.87
CA ALA A 26 3.75 4.20 -1.61
C ALA A 26 3.84 4.49 -3.10
N ARG A 27 3.99 5.76 -3.47
CA ARG A 27 4.13 6.15 -4.88
C ARG A 27 5.38 5.53 -5.51
N LEU A 28 6.47 5.53 -4.77
CA LEU A 28 7.74 4.99 -5.27
C LEU A 28 7.63 3.48 -5.51
N LEU A 29 7.05 2.74 -4.57
CA LEU A 29 6.86 1.30 -4.74
C LEU A 29 5.96 1.00 -5.93
N ALA A 30 4.90 1.79 -6.11
CA ALA A 30 4.00 1.62 -7.24
C ALA A 30 4.72 1.89 -8.57
N GLU A 31 5.60 2.90 -8.61
CA GLU A 31 6.40 3.16 -9.81
C GLU A 31 7.28 1.99 -10.18
N GLN A 32 7.73 1.22 -9.21
CA GLN A 32 8.56 0.05 -9.44
C GLN A 32 7.75 -1.20 -9.78
N GLY A 33 6.44 -1.08 -9.85
CA GLY A 33 5.57 -2.16 -10.30
C GLY A 33 4.80 -2.89 -9.21
N ALA A 34 5.00 -2.55 -7.94
CA ALA A 34 4.29 -3.21 -6.85
C ALA A 34 2.81 -2.84 -6.85
N HIS A 35 1.97 -3.77 -6.40
CA HIS A 35 0.59 -3.45 -6.04
C HIS A 35 0.63 -2.95 -4.60
N VAL A 36 0.23 -1.72 -4.38
CA VAL A 36 0.38 -1.06 -3.08
C VAL A 36 -0.94 -1.00 -2.35
N ILE A 37 -0.95 -1.50 -1.13
CA ILE A 37 -2.10 -1.42 -0.24
C ILE A 37 -1.84 -0.27 0.73
N LEU A 38 -2.71 0.72 0.69
CA LEU A 38 -2.59 1.93 1.49
C LEU A 38 -3.46 1.81 2.73
N SER A 39 -2.89 2.04 3.88
CA SER A 39 -3.61 1.94 5.14
C SER A 39 -3.30 3.12 6.06
N SER A 40 -4.34 3.76 6.57
CA SER A 40 -4.22 4.78 7.61
C SER A 40 -5.61 5.02 8.21
N ARG A 41 -5.66 5.86 9.22
CA ARG A 41 -6.94 6.25 9.83
C ARG A 41 -7.79 7.13 8.91
N LYS A 42 -7.15 7.75 7.92
CA LYS A 42 -7.82 8.69 7.01
C LYS A 42 -8.03 8.06 5.66
N ALA A 43 -9.15 7.34 5.53
CA ALA A 43 -9.46 6.65 4.28
C ALA A 43 -9.52 7.59 3.08
N ASP A 44 -10.12 8.78 3.24
CA ASP A 44 -10.24 9.76 2.16
C ASP A 44 -8.87 10.18 1.61
N ALA A 45 -7.92 10.42 2.52
CA ALA A 45 -6.57 10.80 2.13
C ALA A 45 -5.84 9.64 1.46
N CYS A 46 -6.05 8.41 1.93
CA CYS A 46 -5.50 7.22 1.27
C CYS A 46 -6.08 7.06 -0.14
N GLU A 47 -7.36 7.30 -0.30
CA GLU A 47 -8.00 7.20 -1.62
C GLU A 47 -7.44 8.21 -2.59
N GLN A 48 -7.08 9.41 -2.11
CA GLN A 48 -6.44 10.41 -2.95
C GLN A 48 -5.08 9.92 -3.45
N VAL A 49 -4.28 9.32 -2.57
CA VAL A 49 -2.98 8.76 -2.95
C VAL A 49 -3.16 7.61 -3.93
N ALA A 50 -4.13 6.73 -3.67
CA ALA A 50 -4.43 5.62 -4.58
C ALA A 50 -4.82 6.13 -5.96
N LYS A 51 -5.63 7.17 -6.02
CA LYS A 51 -6.04 7.79 -7.29
C LYS A 51 -4.83 8.30 -8.06
N GLU A 52 -3.91 8.97 -7.39
CA GLU A 52 -2.70 9.47 -8.02
C GLU A 52 -1.86 8.34 -8.59
N ILE A 53 -1.74 7.22 -7.85
CA ILE A 53 -1.00 6.06 -8.30
C ILE A 53 -1.66 5.45 -9.54
N LEU A 54 -2.97 5.28 -9.50
CA LEU A 54 -3.71 4.70 -10.63
C LEU A 54 -3.64 5.59 -11.87
N GLU A 55 -3.73 6.90 -11.71
CA GLU A 55 -3.61 7.84 -12.82
C GLU A 55 -2.22 7.81 -13.45
N ALA A 56 -1.20 7.50 -12.65
CA ALA A 56 0.16 7.37 -13.14
C ALA A 56 0.45 5.98 -13.76
N GLY A 57 -0.56 5.13 -13.84
CA GLY A 57 -0.41 3.79 -14.42
C GLY A 57 -0.01 2.70 -13.45
N GLY A 58 0.03 3.02 -12.16
CA GLY A 58 0.36 2.04 -11.12
C GLY A 58 -0.84 1.26 -10.62
N SER A 59 -0.63 0.48 -9.57
CA SER A 59 -1.65 -0.36 -8.96
C SER A 59 -1.72 -0.09 -7.47
N ALA A 60 -2.91 0.21 -6.97
CA ALA A 60 -3.10 0.52 -5.56
C ALA A 60 -4.53 0.23 -5.11
N GLU A 61 -4.67 -0.03 -3.82
CA GLU A 61 -5.98 -0.15 -3.18
C GLU A 61 -5.88 0.37 -1.75
N VAL A 62 -7.02 0.68 -1.16
CA VAL A 62 -7.09 1.20 0.20
C VAL A 62 -7.74 0.18 1.13
N MET A 63 -7.07 -0.09 2.25
CA MET A 63 -7.64 -0.88 3.35
C MET A 63 -7.51 -0.02 4.60
N ALA A 64 -8.52 0.78 4.88
CA ALA A 64 -8.51 1.69 6.03
C ALA A 64 -8.42 0.92 7.35
N CYS A 65 -7.65 1.44 8.28
CA CYS A 65 -7.40 0.80 9.57
C CYS A 65 -7.12 1.83 10.64
N HIS A 66 -7.67 1.62 11.82
CA HIS A 66 -7.30 2.40 12.99
C HIS A 66 -6.07 1.75 13.60
N ILE A 67 -4.90 2.23 13.20
CA ILE A 67 -3.63 1.72 13.66
C ILE A 67 -3.54 1.88 15.18
N GLY A 68 -3.10 0.87 15.87
CA GLY A 68 -3.02 0.85 17.31
C GLY A 68 -3.91 -0.18 17.95
N GLU A 69 -4.80 -0.76 17.18
CA GLU A 69 -5.62 -1.88 17.64
C GLU A 69 -5.13 -3.14 16.95
N MET A 70 -4.58 -4.05 17.74
CA MET A 70 -4.00 -5.29 17.24
C MET A 70 -4.97 -6.08 16.37
N GLU A 71 -6.24 -6.12 16.77
CA GLU A 71 -7.27 -6.84 16.03
C GLU A 71 -7.43 -6.32 14.61
N GLN A 72 -7.32 -5.01 14.43
CA GLN A 72 -7.46 -4.40 13.10
C GLN A 72 -6.26 -4.69 12.22
N ILE A 73 -5.07 -4.71 12.80
CA ILE A 73 -3.85 -5.04 12.07
C ILE A 73 -3.93 -6.48 11.59
N GLU A 74 -4.33 -7.40 12.46
CA GLU A 74 -4.51 -8.81 12.10
C GLU A 74 -5.57 -8.97 11.02
N HIS A 75 -6.64 -8.18 11.11
CA HIS A 75 -7.71 -8.21 10.13
C HIS A 75 -7.20 -7.82 8.74
N ILE A 76 -6.35 -6.79 8.68
CA ILE A 76 -5.75 -6.37 7.40
C ILE A 76 -4.85 -7.46 6.84
N PHE A 77 -3.99 -8.07 7.66
CA PHE A 77 -3.13 -9.15 7.19
C PHE A 77 -3.94 -10.33 6.67
N THR A 78 -5.02 -10.66 7.36
CA THR A 78 -5.92 -11.74 6.92
C THR A 78 -6.57 -11.40 5.59
N ALA A 79 -7.06 -10.16 5.45
CA ALA A 79 -7.69 -9.71 4.21
C ALA A 79 -6.70 -9.75 3.04
N ILE A 80 -5.46 -9.33 3.27
CA ILE A 80 -4.42 -9.36 2.23
C ILE A 80 -4.14 -10.81 1.83
N ARG A 81 -4.02 -11.70 2.79
CA ARG A 81 -3.76 -13.11 2.51
C ARG A 81 -4.89 -13.73 1.69
N GLU A 82 -6.13 -13.44 2.05
CA GLU A 82 -7.28 -13.98 1.35
C GLU A 82 -7.40 -13.43 -0.07
N LYS A 83 -7.13 -12.15 -0.24
CA LYS A 83 -7.28 -11.49 -1.55
C LYS A 83 -6.10 -11.73 -2.48
N HIS A 84 -4.87 -11.67 -1.95
CA HIS A 84 -3.66 -11.71 -2.76
C HIS A 84 -2.81 -12.96 -2.57
N GLY A 85 -3.06 -13.71 -1.51
CA GLY A 85 -2.32 -14.94 -1.22
C GLY A 85 -0.97 -14.72 -0.56
N ARG A 86 -0.50 -13.46 -0.47
CA ARG A 86 0.80 -13.17 0.11
C ARG A 86 0.96 -11.68 0.40
N LEU A 87 1.97 -11.37 1.18
CA LEU A 87 2.44 -10.01 1.40
C LEU A 87 3.96 -10.04 1.31
N ASP A 88 4.53 -9.29 0.38
CA ASP A 88 5.97 -9.30 0.12
C ASP A 88 6.72 -8.18 0.83
N ILE A 89 6.08 -7.03 0.97
CA ILE A 89 6.72 -5.82 1.52
C ILE A 89 5.80 -5.21 2.56
N LEU A 90 6.35 -4.92 3.72
CA LEU A 90 5.63 -4.20 4.77
C LEU A 90 6.43 -2.96 5.13
N VAL A 91 5.82 -1.79 4.94
CA VAL A 91 6.39 -0.52 5.38
C VAL A 91 5.55 -0.02 6.54
N ASN A 92 6.11 -0.06 7.71
CA ASN A 92 5.46 0.40 8.93
C ASN A 92 5.93 1.83 9.22
N ASN A 93 5.12 2.76 8.82
CA ASN A 93 5.45 4.17 8.93
C ASN A 93 4.87 4.81 10.20
#